data_01b0c46893264606abdfd5be3cec1574
#
_entry.id   01b0c46893264606abdfd5be3cec1574
#
_cell.length_a   1.000
_cell.length_b   1.000
_cell.length_c   1.000
_cell.angle_alpha   90.00
_cell.angle_beta   90.00
_cell.angle_gamma   90.00
#
_symmetry.space_group_name_H-M   'P 1'
#
loop_
_entity.id
_entity.type
_entity.pdbx_description
1 polymer ?
#
loop_
_entity_poly.entity_id
_entity_poly.type
_entity_poly.pdbx_seq_one_letter_code
_entity_poly.pdbx_strand_id
1 'polypeptide(L)'
;FFAVIDGSTSKGTLRMDGKSSGRMAMEVLRASIPCLPKDADAATAAACLTSAIRHYYEVHGVYEEAARHAENRMTASAVVYSVHRHEVWMIGDCLCRFNGMTYTNPKPTDCILAGIRADVLRYLLRKGHSIADLCARDVGREWIWTHLKDQCAFQNADDAGPFGYTVLDGFPVDLSRVRVLPLPSDTQELIL
;
A
#
# COMPACT_ATOMS: atom_id res chain seq x y z
N PHE A 1 3.30 -7.24 -18.43
CA PHE A 1 2.72 -7.12 -17.08
C PHE A 1 1.43 -6.33 -17.16
N PHE A 2 0.46 -6.67 -16.29
CA PHE A 2 -0.69 -5.84 -15.95
C PHE A 2 -0.61 -5.50 -14.47
N ALA A 3 -0.98 -4.29 -14.08
CA ALA A 3 -0.88 -3.90 -12.68
C ALA A 3 -1.99 -2.93 -12.28
N VAL A 4 -2.46 -3.08 -11.05
CA VAL A 4 -3.26 -2.08 -10.33
C VAL A 4 -2.40 -1.53 -9.20
N ILE A 5 -2.32 -0.22 -9.10
CA ILE A 5 -1.46 0.48 -8.14
C ILE A 5 -2.32 1.45 -7.35
N ASP A 6 -2.34 1.30 -6.03
CA ASP A 6 -3.04 2.19 -5.11
C ASP A 6 -2.03 3.01 -4.29
N GLY A 7 -2.06 4.32 -4.51
CA GLY A 7 -1.23 5.26 -3.77
C GLY A 7 -1.83 5.60 -2.42
N SER A 8 -1.11 5.32 -1.33
CA SER A 8 -1.57 5.56 0.03
C SER A 8 -1.91 7.04 0.29
N THR A 9 -2.99 7.29 1.05
CA THR A 9 -3.29 8.65 1.55
C THR A 9 -2.11 9.20 2.33
N SER A 10 -1.63 10.40 1.95
CA SER A 10 -0.52 11.08 2.63
C SER A 10 -0.85 11.31 4.10
N LYS A 11 0.07 10.90 4.97
CA LYS A 11 -0.03 11.08 6.43
C LYS A 11 0.93 12.15 6.94
N GLY A 12 1.98 12.44 6.15
CA GLY A 12 2.92 13.51 6.41
C GLY A 12 2.62 14.79 5.62
N THR A 13 3.56 15.71 5.68
CA THR A 13 3.46 17.06 5.08
C THR A 13 4.18 17.19 3.75
N LEU A 14 5.03 16.22 3.40
CA LEU A 14 5.81 16.28 2.17
C LEU A 14 4.90 16.32 0.94
N ARG A 15 5.13 17.31 0.09
CA ARG A 15 4.47 17.47 -1.21
C ARG A 15 5.56 17.59 -2.27
N MET A 16 5.34 16.93 -3.40
CA MET A 16 6.23 16.99 -4.55
C MET A 16 5.41 17.37 -5.77
N ASP A 17 5.82 18.40 -6.49
CA ASP A 17 5.10 18.93 -7.64
C ASP A 17 3.61 19.24 -7.35
N GLY A 18 3.32 19.68 -6.12
CA GLY A 18 1.95 20.00 -5.68
C GLY A 18 1.06 18.77 -5.46
N LYS A 19 1.57 17.55 -5.66
CA LYS A 19 0.80 16.30 -5.52
C LYS A 19 1.02 15.65 -4.15
N SER A 20 0.09 14.78 -3.77
CA SER A 20 0.24 13.94 -2.58
C SER A 20 1.31 12.85 -2.80
N SER A 21 1.95 12.41 -1.72
CA SER A 21 2.99 11.38 -1.77
C SER A 21 2.49 10.07 -2.40
N GLY A 22 1.27 9.63 -2.10
CA GLY A 22 0.69 8.44 -2.71
C GLY A 22 0.41 8.61 -4.21
N ARG A 23 -0.04 9.80 -4.64
CA ARG A 23 -0.22 10.09 -6.07
C ARG A 23 1.10 10.01 -6.81
N MET A 24 2.16 10.57 -6.24
CA MET A 24 3.51 10.49 -6.82
C MET A 24 4.02 9.05 -6.87
N ALA A 25 3.85 8.28 -5.78
CA ALA A 25 4.20 6.85 -5.78
C ALA A 25 3.54 6.11 -6.94
N MET A 26 2.21 6.27 -7.09
CA MET A 26 1.46 5.63 -8.18
C MET A 26 1.99 6.03 -9.56
N GLU A 27 2.30 7.30 -9.81
CA GLU A 27 2.79 7.78 -11.09
C GLU A 27 4.18 7.22 -11.43
N VAL A 28 5.11 7.22 -10.46
CA VAL A 28 6.45 6.64 -10.61
C VAL A 28 6.36 5.15 -10.91
N LEU A 29 5.59 4.41 -10.12
CA LEU A 29 5.43 2.97 -10.30
C LEU A 29 4.77 2.63 -11.64
N ARG A 30 3.71 3.36 -12.03
CA ARG A 30 3.05 3.19 -13.32
C ARG A 30 4.02 3.36 -14.49
N ALA A 31 4.91 4.35 -14.41
CA ALA A 31 5.93 4.57 -15.43
C ALA A 31 7.00 3.46 -15.45
N SER A 32 7.22 2.77 -14.31
CA SER A 32 8.25 1.74 -14.17
C SER A 32 7.80 0.34 -14.55
N ILE A 33 6.49 0.03 -14.52
CA ILE A 33 5.96 -1.30 -14.89
C ILE A 33 6.39 -1.74 -16.29
N PRO A 34 6.34 -0.90 -17.35
CA PRO A 34 6.78 -1.31 -18.69
C PRO A 34 8.28 -1.58 -18.80
N CYS A 35 9.09 -1.10 -17.83
CA CYS A 35 10.54 -1.26 -17.80
C CYS A 35 10.99 -2.53 -17.07
N LEU A 36 10.08 -3.28 -16.46
CA LEU A 36 10.41 -4.55 -15.79
C LEU A 36 10.95 -5.58 -16.80
N PRO A 37 12.02 -6.34 -16.47
CA PRO A 37 12.44 -7.48 -17.27
C PRO A 37 11.28 -8.44 -17.51
N LYS A 38 11.10 -8.91 -18.73
CA LYS A 38 9.94 -9.77 -19.10
C LYS A 38 9.85 -11.05 -18.28
N ASP A 39 10.98 -11.59 -17.86
CA ASP A 39 11.16 -12.80 -17.06
C ASP A 39 11.30 -12.54 -15.57
N ALA A 40 11.18 -11.26 -15.13
CA ALA A 40 11.26 -10.89 -13.73
C ALA A 40 10.34 -11.78 -12.88
N ASP A 41 10.84 -12.19 -11.73
CA ASP A 41 10.06 -12.74 -10.64
C ASP A 41 9.57 -11.64 -9.68
N ALA A 42 8.79 -12.02 -8.68
CA ALA A 42 8.24 -11.07 -7.72
C ALA A 42 9.33 -10.28 -6.97
N ALA A 43 10.45 -10.93 -6.65
CA ALA A 43 11.57 -10.29 -5.95
C ALA A 43 12.26 -9.25 -6.82
N THR A 44 12.56 -9.60 -8.06
CA THR A 44 13.15 -8.69 -9.06
C THR A 44 12.21 -7.52 -9.33
N ALA A 45 10.92 -7.79 -9.54
CA ALA A 45 9.94 -6.73 -9.77
C ALA A 45 9.83 -5.78 -8.56
N ALA A 46 9.75 -6.31 -7.33
CA ALA A 46 9.72 -5.50 -6.11
C ALA A 46 10.98 -4.64 -5.97
N ALA A 47 12.17 -5.19 -6.26
CA ALA A 47 13.43 -4.46 -6.22
C ALA A 47 13.46 -3.31 -7.26
N CYS A 48 13.06 -3.59 -8.51
CA CYS A 48 13.00 -2.57 -9.56
C CYS A 48 12.04 -1.43 -9.22
N LEU A 49 10.83 -1.76 -8.74
CA LEU A 49 9.81 -0.78 -8.37
C LEU A 49 10.24 0.04 -7.15
N THR A 50 10.86 -0.60 -6.14
CA THR A 50 11.47 0.08 -4.99
C THR A 50 12.56 1.05 -5.43
N SER A 51 13.46 0.60 -6.31
CA SER A 51 14.55 1.44 -6.83
C SER A 51 14.05 2.65 -7.60
N ALA A 52 12.94 2.54 -8.32
CA ALA A 52 12.35 3.66 -9.04
C ALA A 52 11.86 4.77 -8.08
N ILE A 53 11.20 4.42 -6.97
CA ILE A 53 10.80 5.40 -5.95
C ILE A 53 12.03 5.98 -5.25
N ARG A 54 13.02 5.15 -4.91
CA ARG A 54 14.27 5.61 -4.30
C ARG A 54 14.97 6.61 -5.19
N HIS A 55 15.13 6.31 -6.47
CA HIS A 55 15.72 7.22 -7.44
C HIS A 55 15.00 8.57 -7.50
N TYR A 56 13.67 8.54 -7.44
CA TYR A 56 12.87 9.77 -7.36
C TYR A 56 13.23 10.61 -6.14
N TYR A 57 13.38 10.00 -4.95
CA TYR A 57 13.80 10.71 -3.74
C TYR A 57 15.20 11.34 -3.90
N GLU A 58 16.13 10.60 -4.48
CA GLU A 58 17.51 11.04 -4.67
C GLU A 58 17.59 12.25 -5.63
N VAL A 59 16.89 12.16 -6.77
CA VAL A 59 16.84 13.25 -7.76
C VAL A 59 16.22 14.52 -7.19
N HIS A 60 15.23 14.40 -6.32
CA HIS A 60 14.54 15.53 -5.70
C HIS A 60 15.16 15.97 -4.36
N GLY A 61 16.24 15.34 -3.92
CA GLY A 61 16.96 15.70 -2.69
C GLY A 61 16.15 15.47 -1.40
N VAL A 62 15.16 14.56 -1.42
CA VAL A 62 14.25 14.29 -0.27
C VAL A 62 14.47 12.91 0.35
N TYR A 63 15.53 12.19 -0.06
CA TYR A 63 15.79 10.83 0.44
C TYR A 63 15.97 10.80 1.95
N GLU A 64 16.75 11.71 2.52
CA GLU A 64 17.04 11.78 3.95
C GLU A 64 15.78 12.07 4.78
N GLU A 65 14.87 12.88 4.24
CA GLU A 65 13.57 13.15 4.87
C GLU A 65 12.70 11.90 4.87
N ALA A 66 12.61 11.20 3.74
CA ALA A 66 11.86 9.95 3.64
C ALA A 66 12.47 8.82 4.51
N ALA A 67 13.80 8.81 4.69
CA ALA A 67 14.47 7.84 5.55
C ALA A 67 14.12 8.03 7.02
N ARG A 68 14.10 9.29 7.49
CA ARG A 68 13.83 9.62 8.91
C ARG A 68 12.34 9.62 9.27
N HIS A 69 11.47 9.90 8.30
CA HIS A 69 10.04 10.14 8.51
C HIS A 69 9.20 9.24 7.60
N ALA A 70 8.87 8.05 8.08
CA ALA A 70 8.12 7.07 7.31
C ALA A 70 6.75 7.59 6.83
N GLU A 71 6.11 8.50 7.58
CA GLU A 71 4.86 9.15 7.22
C GLU A 71 4.97 10.12 6.03
N ASN A 72 6.19 10.56 5.70
CA ASN A 72 6.48 11.40 4.54
C ASN A 72 6.81 10.61 3.27
N ARG A 73 6.95 9.28 3.37
CA ARG A 73 7.28 8.44 2.23
C ARG A 73 6.20 8.45 1.15
N MET A 74 6.63 8.36 -0.09
CA MET A 74 5.80 7.99 -1.22
C MET A 74 5.48 6.51 -1.10
N THR A 75 4.23 6.19 -0.76
CA THR A 75 3.84 4.81 -0.45
C THR A 75 2.71 4.36 -1.36
N ALA A 76 2.84 3.16 -1.90
CA ALA A 76 1.80 2.52 -2.67
C ALA A 76 1.79 1.00 -2.44
N SER A 77 0.61 0.41 -2.64
CA SER A 77 0.41 -1.02 -2.80
C SER A 77 0.23 -1.36 -4.28
N ALA A 78 0.61 -2.56 -4.69
CA ALA A 78 0.44 -2.99 -6.06
C ALA A 78 0.07 -4.46 -6.17
N VAL A 79 -0.86 -4.77 -7.09
CA VAL A 79 -1.07 -6.12 -7.60
C VAL A 79 -0.54 -6.16 -9.02
N VAL A 80 0.36 -7.09 -9.30
CA VAL A 80 0.99 -7.23 -10.62
C VAL A 80 0.74 -8.64 -11.15
N TYR A 81 0.20 -8.73 -12.34
CA TYR A 81 0.11 -9.99 -13.08
C TYR A 81 1.26 -10.10 -14.09
N SER A 82 2.07 -11.14 -13.93
CA SER A 82 3.11 -11.52 -14.87
C SER A 82 2.57 -12.53 -15.85
N VAL A 83 2.38 -12.11 -17.11
CA VAL A 83 1.92 -13.00 -18.18
C VAL A 83 2.95 -14.10 -18.44
N HIS A 84 4.25 -13.75 -18.40
CA HIS A 84 5.33 -14.70 -18.68
C HIS A 84 5.41 -15.82 -17.65
N ARG A 85 5.19 -15.49 -16.36
CA ARG A 85 5.28 -16.46 -15.26
C ARG A 85 3.95 -17.09 -14.87
N HIS A 86 2.84 -16.59 -15.40
CA HIS A 86 1.49 -16.96 -14.95
C HIS A 86 1.32 -16.83 -13.44
N GLU A 87 1.76 -15.68 -12.89
CA GLU A 87 1.72 -15.40 -11.47
C GLU A 87 1.10 -14.03 -11.20
N VAL A 88 0.36 -13.92 -10.09
CA VAL A 88 -0.07 -12.64 -9.50
C VAL A 88 0.79 -12.36 -8.28
N TRP A 89 1.36 -11.17 -8.21
CA TRP A 89 2.17 -10.70 -7.10
C TRP A 89 1.41 -9.60 -6.35
N MET A 90 1.25 -9.77 -5.05
CA MET A 90 0.57 -8.80 -4.19
C MET A 90 1.60 -8.18 -3.25
N ILE A 91 1.87 -6.88 -3.44
CA ILE A 91 2.82 -6.10 -2.64
C ILE A 91 2.02 -5.01 -1.91
N GLY A 92 1.87 -5.17 -0.60
CA GLY A 92 1.02 -4.29 0.22
C GLY A 92 -0.41 -4.81 0.37
N ASP A 93 -1.29 -3.96 0.87
CA ASP A 93 -2.70 -4.23 1.16
C ASP A 93 -3.55 -4.24 -0.12
N CYS A 94 -3.51 -5.36 -0.79
CA CYS A 94 -4.12 -5.56 -2.09
C CYS A 94 -5.19 -6.66 -2.05
N LEU A 95 -5.96 -6.71 -3.13
CA LEU A 95 -6.94 -7.75 -3.38
C LEU A 95 -6.85 -8.19 -4.84
N CYS A 96 -6.97 -9.49 -5.09
CA CYS A 96 -7.25 -10.01 -6.44
C CYS A 96 -8.25 -11.16 -6.36
N ARG A 97 -8.89 -11.46 -7.47
CA ARG A 97 -9.86 -12.55 -7.58
C ARG A 97 -9.64 -13.32 -8.87
N PHE A 98 -9.62 -14.65 -8.77
CA PHE A 98 -9.67 -15.56 -9.93
C PHE A 98 -10.31 -16.88 -9.51
N ASN A 99 -10.92 -17.58 -10.47
CA ASN A 99 -11.64 -18.83 -10.27
C ASN A 99 -12.65 -18.77 -9.11
N GLY A 100 -13.36 -17.64 -8.96
CA GLY A 100 -14.33 -17.41 -7.89
C GLY A 100 -13.75 -17.18 -6.50
N MET A 101 -12.43 -17.32 -6.31
CA MET A 101 -11.74 -17.14 -5.03
C MET A 101 -11.13 -15.74 -4.93
N THR A 102 -11.36 -15.09 -3.79
CA THR A 102 -10.76 -13.78 -3.48
C THR A 102 -9.54 -13.97 -2.59
N TYR A 103 -8.44 -13.35 -2.98
CA TYR A 103 -7.19 -13.34 -2.24
C TYR A 103 -6.92 -11.92 -1.73
N THR A 104 -6.54 -11.80 -0.46
CA THR A 104 -6.27 -10.53 0.20
C THR A 104 -4.89 -10.56 0.86
N ASN A 105 -4.27 -9.40 1.00
CA ASN A 105 -3.01 -9.23 1.72
C ASN A 105 -3.14 -8.02 2.67
N PRO A 106 -3.96 -8.13 3.76
CA PRO A 106 -4.28 -7.00 4.62
C PRO A 106 -3.09 -6.59 5.49
N LYS A 107 -3.04 -5.32 5.87
CA LYS A 107 -2.16 -4.87 6.95
C LYS A 107 -2.66 -5.40 8.29
N PRO A 108 -1.77 -5.90 9.16
CA PRO A 108 -2.19 -6.40 10.48
C PRO A 108 -2.91 -5.35 11.33
N THR A 109 -2.54 -4.08 11.22
CA THR A 109 -3.14 -2.96 11.96
C THR A 109 -4.52 -2.55 11.47
N ASP A 110 -4.90 -2.88 10.22
CA ASP A 110 -6.16 -2.42 9.62
C ASP A 110 -7.39 -2.91 10.40
N CYS A 111 -7.42 -4.19 10.79
CA CYS A 111 -8.53 -4.75 11.57
C CYS A 111 -8.65 -4.09 12.94
N ILE A 112 -7.52 -3.79 13.60
CA ILE A 112 -7.49 -3.13 14.92
C ILE A 112 -8.05 -1.73 14.81
N LEU A 113 -7.54 -0.93 13.87
CA LEU A 113 -7.98 0.45 13.67
C LEU A 113 -9.43 0.54 13.17
N ALA A 114 -9.86 -0.40 12.33
CA ALA A 114 -11.26 -0.48 11.91
C ALA A 114 -12.19 -0.81 13.09
N GLY A 115 -11.77 -1.69 14.00
CA GLY A 115 -12.49 -1.99 15.23
C GLY A 115 -12.66 -0.77 16.13
N ILE A 116 -11.57 -0.07 16.42
CA ILE A 116 -11.59 1.17 17.22
C ILE A 116 -12.51 2.22 16.57
N ARG A 117 -12.37 2.44 15.25
CA ARG A 117 -13.20 3.39 14.50
C ARG A 117 -14.68 3.01 14.59
N ALA A 118 -15.01 1.73 14.45
CA ALA A 118 -16.40 1.26 14.55
C ALA A 118 -16.99 1.50 15.93
N ASP A 119 -16.23 1.28 17.01
CA ASP A 119 -16.69 1.52 18.37
C ASP A 119 -16.87 3.01 18.69
N VAL A 120 -15.99 3.87 18.19
CA VAL A 120 -16.16 5.33 18.27
C VAL A 120 -17.46 5.76 17.58
N LEU A 121 -17.72 5.28 16.36
CA LEU A 121 -18.96 5.62 15.63
C LEU A 121 -20.20 5.12 16.35
N ARG A 122 -20.18 3.89 16.90
CA ARG A 122 -21.29 3.36 17.73
C ARG A 122 -21.54 4.21 18.98
N TYR A 123 -20.46 4.65 19.64
CA TYR A 123 -20.57 5.54 20.80
C TYR A 123 -21.22 6.87 20.43
N LEU A 124 -20.80 7.51 19.35
CA LEU A 124 -21.35 8.78 18.89
C LEU A 124 -22.83 8.68 18.51
N LEU A 125 -23.23 7.60 17.83
CA LEU A 125 -24.64 7.33 17.54
C LEU A 125 -25.50 7.20 18.82
N ARG A 126 -24.98 6.51 19.86
CA ARG A 126 -25.65 6.43 21.16
C ARG A 126 -25.75 7.78 21.88
N LYS A 127 -24.85 8.72 21.60
CA LYS A 127 -24.87 10.10 22.11
C LYS A 127 -25.78 11.04 21.32
N GLY A 128 -26.48 10.53 20.31
CA GLY A 128 -27.47 11.30 19.54
C GLY A 128 -26.94 11.98 18.28
N HIS A 129 -25.68 11.71 17.87
CA HIS A 129 -25.22 12.13 16.55
C HIS A 129 -26.00 11.40 15.48
N SER A 130 -26.41 12.09 14.41
CA SER A 130 -27.05 11.48 13.26
C SER A 130 -26.02 10.86 12.31
N ILE A 131 -26.45 9.91 11.47
CA ILE A 131 -25.60 9.36 10.41
C ILE A 131 -25.16 10.48 9.46
N ALA A 132 -26.02 11.45 9.17
CA ALA A 132 -25.69 12.59 8.31
C ALA A 132 -24.52 13.41 8.87
N ASP A 133 -24.51 13.68 10.19
CA ASP A 133 -23.43 14.40 10.85
C ASP A 133 -22.10 13.62 10.75
N LEU A 134 -22.14 12.31 10.97
CA LEU A 134 -20.97 11.43 10.90
C LEU A 134 -20.43 11.26 9.47
N CYS A 135 -21.31 11.36 8.45
CA CYS A 135 -20.90 11.37 7.04
C CYS A 135 -20.33 12.72 6.61
N ALA A 136 -20.83 13.83 7.15
CA ALA A 136 -20.33 15.17 6.84
C ALA A 136 -18.92 15.41 7.39
N ARG A 137 -18.57 14.77 8.50
CA ARG A 137 -17.25 14.82 9.12
C ARG A 137 -16.85 13.44 9.61
N ASP A 138 -15.77 12.88 9.08
CA ASP A 138 -15.27 11.56 9.47
C ASP A 138 -14.59 11.59 10.86
N VAL A 139 -15.41 11.81 11.89
CA VAL A 139 -14.94 11.87 13.29
C VAL A 139 -14.28 10.56 13.71
N GLY A 140 -14.78 9.42 13.20
CA GLY A 140 -14.18 8.12 13.47
C GLY A 140 -12.73 8.01 12.97
N ARG A 141 -12.42 8.62 11.81
CA ARG A 141 -11.06 8.70 11.27
C ARG A 141 -10.20 9.68 12.07
N GLU A 142 -10.75 10.80 12.50
CA GLU A 142 -10.03 11.77 13.32
C GLU A 142 -9.55 11.15 14.63
N TRP A 143 -10.37 10.32 15.26
CA TRP A 143 -10.01 9.63 16.50
C TRP A 143 -8.83 8.67 16.35
N ILE A 144 -8.69 8.03 15.21
CA ILE A 144 -7.60 7.09 14.97
C ILE A 144 -6.45 7.72 14.16
N TRP A 145 -6.49 9.03 13.89
CA TRP A 145 -5.54 9.69 12.99
C TRP A 145 -4.08 9.53 13.41
N THR A 146 -3.80 9.70 14.71
CA THR A 146 -2.45 9.53 15.25
C THR A 146 -1.96 8.10 15.00
N HIS A 147 -2.77 7.10 15.28
CA HIS A 147 -2.43 5.69 15.03
C HIS A 147 -2.27 5.38 13.54
N LEU A 148 -3.07 6.00 12.65
CA LEU A 148 -2.90 5.89 11.20
C LEU A 148 -1.58 6.49 10.72
N LYS A 149 -1.06 7.49 11.42
CA LYS A 149 0.25 8.06 11.15
C LYS A 149 1.36 7.19 11.72
N ASP A 150 1.25 6.80 12.98
CA ASP A 150 2.28 6.06 13.71
C ASP A 150 2.50 4.64 13.11
N GLN A 151 1.46 4.02 12.53
CA GLN A 151 1.62 2.71 11.87
C GLN A 151 2.62 2.75 10.70
N CYS A 152 2.95 3.93 10.14
CA CYS A 152 3.95 4.04 9.09
C CYS A 152 5.34 3.57 9.57
N ALA A 153 5.59 3.58 10.88
CA ALA A 153 6.82 3.02 11.46
C ALA A 153 6.96 1.50 11.23
N PHE A 154 5.86 0.80 10.99
CA PHE A 154 5.88 -0.66 10.76
C PHE A 154 6.04 -1.06 9.28
N GLN A 155 6.02 -0.07 8.35
CA GLN A 155 6.15 -0.36 6.93
C GLN A 155 7.59 -0.68 6.56
N ASN A 156 7.82 -1.83 5.96
CA ASN A 156 9.13 -2.32 5.54
C ASN A 156 10.19 -2.24 6.67
N ALA A 157 9.77 -2.42 7.93
CA ALA A 157 10.65 -2.35 9.09
C ALA A 157 11.01 -3.78 9.59
N ASP A 158 12.29 -4.04 9.76
CA ASP A 158 12.82 -5.36 10.14
C ASP A 158 12.38 -5.77 11.56
N ASP A 159 12.19 -4.81 12.45
CA ASP A 159 11.86 -4.99 13.86
C ASP A 159 10.35 -4.80 14.18
N ALA A 160 9.51 -4.65 13.16
CA ALA A 160 8.08 -4.38 13.33
C ALA A 160 7.28 -5.55 13.93
N GLY A 161 7.88 -6.73 14.05
CA GLY A 161 7.23 -7.92 14.61
C GLY A 161 5.90 -8.26 13.90
N PRO A 162 4.82 -8.57 14.67
CA PRO A 162 3.55 -8.98 14.07
C PRO A 162 2.80 -7.84 13.38
N PHE A 163 3.19 -6.59 13.60
CA PHE A 163 2.55 -5.42 13.00
C PHE A 163 3.20 -4.98 11.68
N GLY A 164 4.36 -5.58 11.35
CA GLY A 164 5.06 -5.27 10.11
C GLY A 164 4.22 -5.57 8.88
N TYR A 165 4.33 -4.71 7.87
CA TYR A 165 3.70 -4.88 6.57
C TYR A 165 4.60 -4.36 5.46
N THR A 166 4.39 -4.88 4.27
CA THR A 166 5.16 -4.53 3.09
C THR A 166 4.41 -3.54 2.21
N VAL A 167 5.15 -2.61 1.62
CA VAL A 167 4.66 -1.62 0.65
C VAL A 167 5.79 -1.25 -0.32
N LEU A 168 5.45 -0.58 -1.41
CA LEU A 168 6.43 0.07 -2.29
C LEU A 168 6.60 1.53 -1.85
N ASP A 169 7.73 1.84 -1.19
CA ASP A 169 8.01 3.15 -0.60
C ASP A 169 9.44 3.67 -0.82
N GLY A 170 10.23 2.99 -1.67
CA GLY A 170 11.62 3.34 -1.94
C GLY A 170 12.64 2.74 -0.97
N PHE A 171 12.19 1.94 -0.01
CA PHE A 171 13.02 1.19 0.94
C PHE A 171 12.87 -0.31 0.72
N PRO A 172 13.83 -1.14 1.21
CA PRO A 172 13.81 -2.58 0.98
C PRO A 172 12.48 -3.21 1.39
N VAL A 173 11.94 -4.05 0.51
CA VAL A 173 10.69 -4.77 0.70
C VAL A 173 10.97 -6.07 1.43
N ASP A 174 10.21 -6.38 2.48
CA ASP A 174 10.21 -7.70 3.09
C ASP A 174 9.51 -8.70 2.16
N LEU A 175 10.31 -9.48 1.43
CA LEU A 175 9.81 -10.44 0.45
C LEU A 175 8.98 -11.57 1.08
N SER A 176 9.14 -11.87 2.36
CA SER A 176 8.32 -12.88 3.05
C SER A 176 6.84 -12.45 3.17
N ARG A 177 6.58 -11.16 3.03
CA ARG A 177 5.24 -10.55 3.07
C ARG A 177 4.70 -10.20 1.68
N VAL A 178 5.45 -10.46 0.63
CA VAL A 178 4.97 -10.41 -0.76
C VAL A 178 4.26 -11.71 -1.06
N ARG A 179 2.99 -11.63 -1.42
CA ARG A 179 2.22 -12.82 -1.76
C ARG A 179 2.35 -13.12 -3.24
N VAL A 180 2.85 -14.31 -3.56
CA VAL A 180 2.98 -14.82 -4.93
C VAL A 180 1.93 -15.91 -5.13
N LEU A 181 1.04 -15.72 -6.11
CA LEU A 181 -0.04 -16.63 -6.42
C LEU A 181 0.15 -17.17 -7.85
N PRO A 182 0.46 -18.45 -8.02
CA PRO A 182 0.45 -19.06 -9.35
C PRO A 182 -0.99 -19.13 -9.87
N LEU A 183 -1.19 -18.74 -11.12
CA LEU A 183 -2.48 -18.87 -11.78
C LEU A 183 -2.62 -20.27 -12.39
N PRO A 184 -3.71 -21.00 -12.11
CA PRO A 184 -4.05 -22.22 -12.81
C PRO A 184 -4.16 -21.99 -14.34
N SER A 185 -3.76 -22.97 -15.12
CA SER A 185 -3.79 -22.88 -16.60
C SER A 185 -5.21 -22.73 -17.17
N ASP A 186 -6.22 -23.12 -16.41
CA ASP A 186 -7.64 -23.03 -16.76
C ASP A 186 -8.31 -21.73 -16.25
N THR A 187 -7.53 -20.77 -15.73
CA THR A 187 -8.07 -19.49 -15.29
C THR A 187 -8.69 -18.71 -16.45
N GLN A 188 -10.00 -18.48 -16.36
CA GLN A 188 -10.78 -17.77 -17.38
C GLN A 188 -10.94 -16.28 -17.06
N GLU A 189 -10.89 -15.92 -15.79
CA GLU A 189 -11.09 -14.55 -15.33
C GLU A 189 -10.08 -14.23 -14.23
N LEU A 190 -9.44 -13.06 -14.34
CA LEU A 190 -8.58 -12.46 -13.32
C LEU A 190 -9.01 -11.02 -13.12
N ILE A 191 -9.32 -10.67 -11.87
CA ILE A 191 -9.62 -9.31 -11.42
C ILE A 191 -8.49 -8.89 -10.46
N LEU A 192 -7.83 -7.77 -10.77
CA LEU A 192 -6.80 -7.14 -9.94
C LEU A 192 -7.36 -5.95 -9.20
#